data_e1e6bbb2ee303d1a6ee2acaa4c6acafc
#
_entry.id   e1e6bbb2ee303d1a6ee2acaa4c6acafc
#
_cell.length_a   1.000
_cell.length_b   1.000
_cell.length_c   1.000
_cell.angle_alpha   90.00
_cell.angle_beta   90.00
_cell.angle_gamma   90.00
#
_symmetry.space_group_name_H-M   'P 1'
#
loop_
_entity.id
_entity.type
_entity.pdbx_description
1 polymer ?
#
loop_
_entity_poly.entity_id
_entity_poly.type
_entity_poly.pdbx_seq_one_letter_code
_entity_poly.pdbx_strand_id
1 'polypeptide(L)'
;DEIVVNIQGDEPLMPAEAVNQTAALLADRPECAVATAAHTLTSIEDFFSPNVVKVELDNRGNALTFSRAPIPWPRDAFRKDQTKLPEGFRLLHHLGLYAYRVGFLKKFPTLAPAPIEEAESLEQLRALWNGEKIAVLVLHQALPAGVDTEEDLERVRAVFASRQ
;
A
#
# COMPACT_ATOMS: atom_id res chain seq x y z
N ASP A 1 -6.17 -18.41 -12.80
CA ASP A 1 -6.25 -17.05 -13.32
C ASP A 1 -4.86 -16.46 -13.48
N GLU A 2 -4.60 -15.85 -14.62
CA GLU A 2 -3.34 -15.12 -14.86
C GLU A 2 -3.22 -13.94 -13.89
N ILE A 3 -2.00 -13.66 -13.43
CA ILE A 3 -1.70 -12.56 -12.52
C ILE A 3 -0.88 -11.51 -13.26
N VAL A 4 -1.31 -10.25 -13.14
CA VAL A 4 -0.60 -9.09 -13.68
C VAL A 4 -0.15 -8.21 -12.53
N VAL A 5 1.11 -7.77 -12.54
CA VAL A 5 1.64 -6.84 -11.55
C VAL A 5 1.74 -5.45 -12.15
N ASN A 6 1.19 -4.48 -11.44
CA ASN A 6 1.28 -3.06 -11.76
C ASN A 6 2.27 -2.38 -10.79
N ILE A 7 3.26 -1.72 -11.36
CA ILE A 7 4.20 -0.85 -10.65
C ILE A 7 3.96 0.56 -11.19
N GLN A 8 3.78 1.53 -10.30
CA GLN A 8 3.59 2.91 -10.71
C GLN A 8 4.88 3.47 -11.32
N GLY A 9 4.75 4.33 -12.34
CA GLY A 9 5.89 4.85 -13.10
C GLY A 9 6.82 5.78 -12.29
N ASP A 10 6.36 6.28 -11.16
CA ASP A 10 7.09 7.07 -10.18
C ASP A 10 7.88 6.22 -9.15
N GLU A 11 7.82 4.89 -9.27
CA GLU A 11 8.53 3.94 -8.39
C GLU A 11 9.68 3.19 -9.12
N PRO A 12 10.66 3.90 -9.71
CA PRO A 12 11.68 3.28 -10.56
C PRO A 12 12.70 2.41 -9.79
N LEU A 13 12.76 2.54 -8.46
CA LEU A 13 13.63 1.77 -7.59
C LEU A 13 12.91 0.60 -6.90
N MET A 14 11.70 0.25 -7.34
CA MET A 14 10.95 -0.88 -6.80
C MET A 14 11.77 -2.17 -6.88
N PRO A 15 12.06 -2.84 -5.74
CA PRO A 15 12.83 -4.07 -5.77
C PRO A 15 12.08 -5.21 -6.47
N ALA A 16 12.74 -5.91 -7.37
CA ALA A 16 12.16 -7.07 -8.06
C ALA A 16 11.67 -8.15 -7.08
N GLU A 17 12.32 -8.28 -5.94
CA GLU A 17 11.93 -9.18 -4.85
C GLU A 17 10.52 -8.84 -4.33
N ALA A 18 10.24 -7.56 -4.05
CA ALA A 18 8.91 -7.12 -3.59
C ALA A 18 7.82 -7.40 -4.63
N VAL A 19 8.14 -7.19 -5.91
CA VAL A 19 7.24 -7.50 -7.06
C VAL A 19 6.91 -8.99 -7.09
N ASN A 20 7.93 -9.85 -7.03
CA ASN A 20 7.76 -11.29 -7.08
C ASN A 20 7.00 -11.82 -5.85
N GLN A 21 7.30 -11.31 -4.66
CA GLN A 21 6.62 -11.71 -3.42
C GLN A 21 5.15 -11.29 -3.43
N THR A 22 4.82 -10.12 -3.96
CA THR A 22 3.43 -9.67 -4.06
C THR A 22 2.62 -10.54 -5.04
N ALA A 23 3.23 -10.90 -6.18
CA ALA A 23 2.61 -11.83 -7.13
C ALA A 23 2.43 -13.23 -6.53
N ALA A 24 3.44 -13.76 -5.85
CA ALA A 24 3.39 -15.05 -5.17
C ALA A 24 2.32 -15.07 -4.07
N LEU A 25 2.21 -14.00 -3.27
CA LEU A 25 1.16 -13.87 -2.26
C LEU A 25 -0.23 -14.01 -2.88
N LEU A 26 -0.49 -13.36 -4.03
CA LEU A 26 -1.77 -13.48 -4.70
C LEU A 26 -2.01 -14.88 -5.24
N ALA A 27 -0.96 -15.55 -5.77
CA ALA A 27 -1.06 -16.93 -6.26
C ALA A 27 -1.47 -17.89 -5.14
N ASP A 28 -0.94 -17.71 -3.94
CA ASP A 28 -1.20 -18.53 -2.76
C ASP A 28 -2.54 -18.21 -2.06
N ARG A 29 -3.22 -17.14 -2.48
CA ARG A 29 -4.47 -16.66 -1.88
C ARG A 29 -5.63 -16.66 -2.89
N PRO A 30 -6.18 -17.83 -3.24
CA PRO A 30 -7.21 -17.95 -4.28
C PRO A 30 -8.50 -17.17 -3.95
N GLU A 31 -8.76 -16.88 -2.68
CA GLU A 31 -9.90 -16.08 -2.21
C GLU A 31 -9.71 -14.57 -2.40
N CYS A 32 -8.51 -14.13 -2.76
CA CYS A 32 -8.20 -12.70 -2.99
C CYS A 32 -8.19 -12.36 -4.48
N ALA A 33 -8.78 -11.24 -4.82
CA ALA A 33 -8.79 -10.68 -6.18
C ALA A 33 -7.53 -9.86 -6.48
N VAL A 34 -6.95 -9.28 -5.44
CA VAL A 34 -5.81 -8.35 -5.49
C VAL A 34 -4.83 -8.69 -4.38
N ALA A 35 -3.54 -8.46 -4.62
CA ALA A 35 -2.54 -8.31 -3.56
C ALA A 35 -1.83 -6.97 -3.70
N THR A 36 -1.39 -6.42 -2.58
CA THR A 36 -0.60 -5.20 -2.52
C THR A 36 0.46 -5.33 -1.43
N ALA A 37 1.26 -4.29 -1.22
CA ALA A 37 2.32 -4.29 -0.24
C ALA A 37 2.19 -3.13 0.75
N ALA A 38 2.78 -3.28 1.92
CA ALA A 38 2.89 -2.26 2.94
C ALA A 38 4.19 -2.44 3.72
N HIS A 39 4.66 -1.41 4.39
CA HIS A 39 5.74 -1.51 5.37
C HIS A 39 5.37 -0.80 6.67
N THR A 40 6.11 -1.08 7.75
CA THR A 40 5.88 -0.44 9.04
C THR A 40 6.24 1.05 8.97
N LEU A 41 5.34 1.91 9.44
CA LEU A 41 5.60 3.33 9.65
C LEU A 41 6.57 3.52 10.83
N THR A 42 7.52 4.44 10.63
CA THR A 42 8.54 4.79 11.62
C THR A 42 8.55 6.27 12.01
N SER A 43 7.71 7.08 11.33
CA SER A 43 7.63 8.53 11.52
C SER A 43 6.22 8.94 11.93
N ILE A 44 6.12 9.80 12.95
CA ILE A 44 4.85 10.39 13.38
C ILE A 44 4.31 11.38 12.34
N GLU A 45 5.19 12.07 11.66
CA GLU A 45 4.87 13.00 10.57
C GLU A 45 4.18 12.25 9.42
N ASP A 46 4.73 11.10 9.03
CA ASP A 46 4.14 10.24 8.00
C ASP A 46 2.79 9.68 8.43
N PHE A 47 2.63 9.33 9.71
CA PHE A 47 1.36 8.85 10.21
C PHE A 47 0.24 9.89 10.08
N PHE A 48 0.54 11.17 10.32
CA PHE A 48 -0.41 12.27 10.18
C PHE A 48 -0.49 12.83 8.76
N SER A 49 0.43 12.48 7.87
CA SER A 49 0.42 12.97 6.48
C SER A 49 -0.71 12.33 5.66
N PRO A 50 -1.59 13.11 5.03
CA PRO A 50 -2.61 12.58 4.13
C PRO A 50 -2.03 12.03 2.81
N ASN A 51 -0.76 12.33 2.49
CA ASN A 51 -0.06 11.80 1.33
C ASN A 51 0.47 10.37 1.58
N VAL A 52 0.62 9.99 2.84
CA VAL A 52 0.98 8.64 3.26
C VAL A 52 -0.29 7.86 3.55
N VAL A 53 -0.63 6.91 2.69
CA VAL A 53 -1.83 6.07 2.86
C VAL A 53 -1.56 5.00 3.90
N LYS A 54 -2.42 4.90 4.91
CA LYS A 54 -2.39 3.84 5.94
C LYS A 54 -3.26 2.67 5.52
N VAL A 55 -2.92 1.48 5.99
CA VAL A 55 -3.71 0.26 5.78
C VAL A 55 -3.84 -0.52 7.07
N GLU A 56 -5.07 -0.97 7.35
CA GLU A 56 -5.38 -1.89 8.46
C GLU A 56 -5.63 -3.30 7.93
N LEU A 57 -5.18 -4.28 8.71
CA LEU A 57 -5.25 -5.68 8.32
C LEU A 57 -6.13 -6.51 9.26
N ASP A 58 -6.77 -7.52 8.71
CA ASP A 58 -7.34 -8.60 9.49
C ASP A 58 -6.26 -9.57 9.99
N ASN A 59 -6.66 -10.57 10.79
CA ASN A 59 -5.76 -11.59 11.33
C ASN A 59 -5.20 -12.56 10.28
N ARG A 60 -5.68 -12.48 9.04
CA ARG A 60 -5.20 -13.27 7.90
C ARG A 60 -4.29 -12.47 6.96
N GLY A 61 -4.07 -11.18 7.26
CA GLY A 61 -3.29 -10.29 6.42
C GLY A 61 -4.04 -9.72 5.21
N ASN A 62 -5.39 -9.72 5.25
CA ASN A 62 -6.18 -9.01 4.25
C ASN A 62 -6.42 -7.57 4.71
N ALA A 63 -6.51 -6.65 3.78
CA ALA A 63 -6.87 -5.27 4.09
C ALA A 63 -8.32 -5.19 4.62
N LEU A 64 -8.48 -4.53 5.75
CA LEU A 64 -9.77 -4.10 6.28
C LEU A 64 -10.19 -2.78 5.64
N THR A 65 -9.26 -1.84 5.55
CA THR A 65 -9.44 -0.56 4.88
C THR A 65 -8.12 0.11 4.58
N PHE A 66 -8.16 1.09 3.68
CA PHE A 66 -7.09 2.05 3.39
C PHE A 66 -7.60 3.45 3.70
N SER A 67 -6.75 4.33 4.23
CA SER A 67 -7.15 5.71 4.51
C SER A 67 -5.98 6.68 4.49
N ARG A 68 -6.26 7.91 4.09
CA ARG A 68 -5.36 9.05 4.25
C ARG A 68 -5.33 9.55 5.68
N ALA A 69 -6.39 9.27 6.45
CA ALA A 69 -6.46 9.59 7.87
C ALA A 69 -5.46 8.74 8.69
N PRO A 70 -5.05 9.21 9.88
CA PRO A 70 -4.23 8.42 10.79
C PRO A 70 -5.05 7.28 11.40
N ILE A 71 -4.93 6.10 10.84
CA ILE A 71 -5.57 4.86 11.31
C ILE A 71 -4.53 3.78 11.63
N PRO A 72 -4.81 2.89 12.64
CA PRO A 72 -5.85 3.05 13.65
C PRO A 72 -5.55 4.22 14.58
N TRP A 73 -6.54 4.79 15.23
CA TRP A 73 -6.32 5.85 16.20
C TRP A 73 -5.92 5.27 17.57
N PRO A 74 -4.67 5.40 18.03
CA PRO A 74 -4.21 4.84 19.29
C PRO A 74 -4.67 5.71 20.47
N ARG A 75 -5.94 5.61 20.81
CA ARG A 75 -6.70 6.51 21.70
C ARG A 75 -5.95 6.85 22.99
N ASP A 76 -5.51 5.83 23.75
CA ASP A 76 -4.97 6.05 25.09
C ASP A 76 -3.52 6.58 25.04
N ALA A 77 -2.75 6.20 24.02
CA ALA A 77 -1.41 6.74 23.81
C ALA A 77 -1.50 8.21 23.38
N PHE A 78 -2.37 8.54 22.42
CA PHE A 78 -2.49 9.91 21.89
C PHE A 78 -3.24 10.88 22.81
N ARG A 79 -3.94 10.38 23.82
CA ARG A 79 -4.40 11.25 24.93
C ARG A 79 -3.24 11.81 25.75
N LYS A 80 -2.10 11.12 25.78
CA LYS A 80 -0.93 11.50 26.56
C LYS A 80 0.08 12.26 25.72
N ASP A 81 0.38 11.76 24.53
CA ASP A 81 1.41 12.32 23.67
C ASP A 81 1.14 11.98 22.20
N GLN A 82 1.00 12.98 21.34
CA GLN A 82 0.83 12.85 19.90
C GLN A 82 2.11 13.22 19.11
N THR A 83 3.22 13.44 19.80
CA THR A 83 4.48 13.84 19.16
C THR A 83 5.34 12.66 18.71
N LYS A 84 4.95 11.44 19.09
CA LYS A 84 5.67 10.20 18.74
C LYS A 84 4.71 9.05 18.49
N LEU A 85 5.15 8.09 17.68
CA LEU A 85 4.40 6.86 17.46
C LEU A 85 4.30 6.05 18.78
N PRO A 86 3.13 5.47 19.06
CA PRO A 86 2.96 4.63 20.25
C PRO A 86 3.71 3.30 20.09
N GLU A 87 4.31 2.84 21.18
CA GLU A 87 4.91 1.50 21.24
C GLU A 87 3.84 0.40 21.23
N GLY A 88 4.20 -0.76 20.69
CA GLY A 88 3.33 -1.95 20.67
C GLY A 88 2.26 -1.96 19.57
N PHE A 89 2.18 -0.95 18.72
CA PHE A 89 1.28 -0.89 17.58
C PHE A 89 2.02 -1.03 16.26
N ARG A 90 1.47 -1.82 15.36
CA ARG A 90 1.97 -1.99 14.01
C ARG A 90 1.20 -1.07 13.08
N LEU A 91 1.71 0.14 12.88
CA LEU A 91 1.15 1.10 11.92
C LEU A 91 1.75 0.84 10.54
N LEU A 92 0.93 0.75 9.50
CA LEU A 92 1.36 0.34 8.16
C LEU A 92 1.13 1.45 7.14
N HIS A 93 2.18 1.71 6.35
CA HIS A 93 2.16 2.52 5.13
C HIS A 93 1.90 1.62 3.93
N HIS A 94 0.82 1.88 3.21
CA HIS A 94 0.49 1.21 1.97
C HIS A 94 1.41 1.68 0.84
N LEU A 95 1.82 0.75 -0.01
CA LEU A 95 2.70 1.00 -1.17
C LEU A 95 1.95 0.82 -2.48
N GLY A 96 2.25 1.64 -3.48
CA GLY A 96 1.66 1.62 -4.82
C GLY A 96 2.08 0.42 -5.69
N LEU A 97 2.22 -0.75 -5.11
CA LEU A 97 2.54 -2.00 -5.78
C LEU A 97 1.33 -2.94 -5.72
N TYR A 98 0.84 -3.38 -6.87
CA TYR A 98 -0.35 -4.23 -6.94
C TYR A 98 -0.14 -5.44 -7.84
N ALA A 99 -0.63 -6.59 -7.39
CA ALA A 99 -0.87 -7.76 -8.23
C ALA A 99 -2.38 -7.97 -8.36
N TYR A 100 -2.84 -8.25 -9.57
CA TYR A 100 -4.25 -8.43 -9.89
C TYR A 100 -4.49 -9.76 -10.57
N ARG A 101 -5.61 -10.42 -10.27
CA ARG A 101 -6.14 -11.46 -11.14
C ARG A 101 -6.75 -10.82 -12.38
N VAL A 102 -6.42 -11.33 -13.56
CA VAL A 102 -6.93 -10.80 -14.85
C VAL A 102 -8.45 -10.82 -14.90
N GLY A 103 -9.09 -11.85 -14.34
CA GLY A 103 -10.55 -11.89 -14.22
C GLY A 103 -11.13 -10.72 -13.45
N PHE A 104 -10.47 -10.32 -12.35
CA PHE A 104 -10.88 -9.14 -11.59
C PHE A 104 -10.63 -7.84 -12.35
N LEU A 105 -9.48 -7.68 -13.02
CA LEU A 105 -9.21 -6.49 -13.83
C LEU A 105 -10.26 -6.25 -14.91
N LYS A 106 -10.74 -7.33 -15.58
CA LYS A 106 -11.83 -7.24 -16.56
C LYS A 106 -13.16 -6.83 -15.93
N LYS A 107 -13.40 -7.23 -14.68
CA LYS A 107 -14.61 -6.90 -13.93
C LYS A 107 -14.55 -5.48 -13.35
N PHE A 108 -13.38 -4.99 -12.95
CA PHE A 108 -13.21 -3.76 -12.19
C PHE A 108 -13.90 -2.52 -12.82
N PRO A 109 -13.80 -2.26 -14.15
CA PRO A 109 -14.48 -1.13 -14.77
C PRO A 109 -16.02 -1.18 -14.72
N THR A 110 -16.58 -2.37 -14.46
CA THR A 110 -18.05 -2.56 -14.35
C THR A 110 -18.55 -2.37 -12.92
N LEU A 111 -17.65 -2.29 -11.92
CA LEU A 111 -18.02 -2.05 -10.53
C LEU A 111 -18.42 -0.59 -10.34
N ALA A 112 -19.50 -0.37 -9.61
CA ALA A 112 -19.93 0.98 -9.25
C ALA A 112 -18.83 1.65 -8.38
N PRO A 113 -18.50 2.93 -8.61
CA PRO A 113 -17.65 3.70 -7.74
C PRO A 113 -18.17 3.70 -6.31
N ALA A 114 -17.27 3.62 -5.34
CA ALA A 114 -17.63 3.62 -3.94
C ALA A 114 -17.55 5.05 -3.38
N PRO A 115 -18.52 5.50 -2.55
CA PRO A 115 -18.44 6.83 -1.93
C PRO A 115 -17.15 7.05 -1.13
N ILE A 116 -16.66 6.02 -0.47
CA ILE A 116 -15.40 6.07 0.28
C ILE A 116 -14.17 6.19 -0.65
N GLU A 117 -14.21 5.56 -1.83
CA GLU A 117 -13.17 5.71 -2.86
C GLU A 117 -13.07 7.16 -3.35
N GLU A 118 -14.24 7.77 -3.62
CA GLU A 118 -14.30 9.16 -4.08
C GLU A 118 -13.83 10.14 -3.00
N ALA A 119 -14.26 9.93 -1.75
CA ALA A 119 -13.88 10.77 -0.62
C ALA A 119 -12.38 10.73 -0.31
N GLU A 120 -11.78 9.55 -0.35
CA GLU A 120 -10.35 9.34 -0.05
C GLU A 120 -9.45 9.45 -1.29
N SER A 121 -10.02 9.45 -2.51
CA SER A 121 -9.29 9.32 -3.78
C SER A 121 -8.34 8.12 -3.77
N LEU A 122 -8.89 6.94 -3.41
CA LEU A 122 -8.19 5.67 -3.30
C LEU A 122 -8.98 4.57 -4.02
N GLU A 123 -8.58 4.25 -5.25
CA GLU A 123 -9.29 3.32 -6.14
C GLU A 123 -9.43 1.90 -5.58
N GLN A 124 -8.47 1.42 -4.79
CA GLN A 124 -8.51 0.10 -4.17
C GLN A 124 -9.69 -0.08 -3.21
N LEU A 125 -10.24 1.01 -2.69
CA LEU A 125 -11.44 0.97 -1.84
C LEU A 125 -12.66 0.49 -2.60
N ARG A 126 -12.74 0.67 -3.93
CA ARG A 126 -13.81 0.11 -4.77
C ARG A 126 -13.84 -1.41 -4.70
N ALA A 127 -12.68 -2.07 -4.69
CA ALA A 127 -12.60 -3.51 -4.55
C ALA A 127 -13.17 -3.97 -3.20
N LEU A 128 -12.72 -3.38 -2.10
CA LEU A 128 -13.21 -3.71 -0.76
C LEU A 128 -14.72 -3.43 -0.61
N TRP A 129 -15.18 -2.29 -1.12
CA TRP A 129 -16.60 -1.91 -1.08
C TRP A 129 -17.50 -2.93 -1.78
N ASN A 130 -17.02 -3.51 -2.88
CA ASN A 130 -17.75 -4.51 -3.65
C ASN A 130 -17.50 -5.95 -3.13
N GLY A 131 -16.91 -6.12 -1.95
CA GLY A 131 -16.75 -7.41 -1.27
C GLY A 131 -15.55 -8.24 -1.73
N GLU A 132 -14.68 -7.67 -2.55
CA GLU A 132 -13.43 -8.35 -2.95
C GLU A 132 -12.39 -8.26 -1.83
N LYS A 133 -11.54 -9.28 -1.72
CA LYS A 133 -10.44 -9.30 -0.75
C LYS A 133 -9.14 -8.86 -1.37
N ILE A 134 -8.39 -8.08 -0.60
CA ILE A 134 -7.04 -7.63 -0.95
C ILE A 134 -6.05 -8.19 0.08
N ALA A 135 -5.15 -9.08 -0.35
CA ALA A 135 -4.06 -9.55 0.48
C ALA A 135 -2.96 -8.48 0.57
N VAL A 136 -2.32 -8.34 1.72
CA VAL A 136 -1.27 -7.35 1.93
C VAL A 136 0.03 -8.03 2.35
N LEU A 137 1.07 -7.87 1.52
CA LEU A 137 2.44 -8.24 1.85
C LEU A 137 3.03 -7.19 2.77
N VAL A 138 3.41 -7.57 3.97
CA VAL A 138 4.11 -6.65 4.88
C VAL A 138 5.61 -6.84 4.75
N LEU A 139 6.26 -5.81 4.18
CA LEU A 139 7.71 -5.77 4.03
C LEU A 139 8.37 -5.34 5.33
N HIS A 140 9.51 -5.95 5.64
CA HIS A 140 10.29 -5.63 6.85
C HIS A 140 11.13 -4.35 6.71
N GLN A 141 11.39 -3.94 5.48
CA GLN A 141 12.16 -2.73 5.18
C GLN A 141 11.32 -1.75 4.37
N ALA A 142 11.49 -0.46 4.67
CA ALA A 142 10.93 0.59 3.84
C ALA A 142 11.53 0.52 2.44
N LEU A 143 10.69 0.71 1.43
CA LEU A 143 11.18 0.83 0.06
C LEU A 143 11.83 2.20 -0.17
N PRO A 144 12.74 2.32 -1.15
CA PRO A 144 13.23 3.62 -1.58
C PRO A 144 12.04 4.52 -1.96
N ALA A 145 12.11 5.79 -1.60
CA ALA A 145 11.07 6.75 -1.96
C ALA A 145 10.94 6.89 -3.49
N GLY A 146 9.72 7.03 -3.96
CA GLY A 146 9.39 7.31 -5.34
C GLY A 146 9.93 8.66 -5.84
N VAL A 147 9.56 9.03 -7.07
CA VAL A 147 9.98 10.28 -7.71
C VAL A 147 8.79 11.22 -7.82
N ASP A 148 8.69 12.17 -6.89
CA ASP A 148 7.66 13.20 -6.86
C ASP A 148 8.21 14.59 -7.20
N THR A 149 9.53 14.79 -7.04
CA THR A 149 10.22 16.07 -7.21
C THR A 149 11.43 15.92 -8.13
N GLU A 150 11.95 17.05 -8.63
CA GLU A 150 13.22 17.07 -9.40
C GLU A 150 14.39 16.56 -8.56
N GLU A 151 14.41 16.84 -7.26
CA GLU A 151 15.43 16.34 -6.34
C GLU A 151 15.39 14.81 -6.23
N ASP A 152 14.19 14.22 -6.18
CA ASP A 152 14.03 12.77 -6.20
C ASP A 152 14.53 12.16 -7.50
N LEU A 153 14.26 12.82 -8.64
CA LEU A 153 14.74 12.39 -9.95
C LEU A 153 16.27 12.36 -10.00
N GLU A 154 16.94 13.40 -9.49
CA GLU A 154 18.41 13.44 -9.45
C GLU A 154 18.98 12.34 -8.54
N ARG A 155 18.34 12.08 -7.39
CA ARG A 155 18.71 10.97 -6.51
C ARG A 155 18.63 9.63 -7.24
N VAL A 156 17.55 9.39 -7.98
CA VAL A 156 17.35 8.13 -8.73
C VAL A 156 18.36 8.01 -9.86
N ARG A 157 18.66 9.10 -10.60
CA ARG A 157 19.70 9.13 -11.64
C ARG A 157 21.06 8.73 -11.08
N ALA A 158 21.42 9.25 -9.90
CA ALA A 158 22.68 8.89 -9.23
C ALA A 158 22.75 7.40 -8.88
N VAL A 159 21.64 6.81 -8.41
CA VAL A 159 21.57 5.36 -8.12
C VAL A 159 21.79 4.53 -9.38
N PHE A 160 21.16 4.86 -10.50
CA PHE A 160 21.36 4.13 -11.76
C PHE A 160 22.77 4.29 -12.31
N ALA A 161 23.37 5.48 -12.21
CA ALA A 161 24.75 5.71 -12.64
C ALA A 161 25.77 4.88 -11.84
N SER A 162 25.51 4.63 -10.55
CA SER A 162 26.39 3.81 -9.70
C SER A 162 26.29 2.30 -9.94
N ARG A 163 25.30 1.83 -10.73
CA ARG A 163 25.09 0.42 -11.06
C ARG A 163 25.73 -0.01 -12.39
N GLN A 164 26.29 0.94 -13.13
CA GLN A 164 27.07 0.70 -14.37
C GLN A 164 28.53 0.50 -14.05
#